data_e22193b747ec3e071a1bbef138cb164d
#
_entry.id   e22193b747ec3e071a1bbef138cb164d
#
_cell.length_a   1.000
_cell.length_b   1.000
_cell.length_c   1.000
_cell.angle_alpha   90.00
_cell.angle_beta   90.00
_cell.angle_gamma   90.00
#
_symmetry.space_group_name_H-M   'P 1'
#
loop_
_entity.id
_entity.type
_entity.pdbx_description
1 polymer ?
#
loop_
_entity_poly.entity_id
_entity_poly.type
_entity_poly.pdbx_seq_one_letter_code
_entity_poly.pdbx_strand_id
1 'polypeptide(L)'
;MGRSWDDVPNERASIDDIDRKAIDYFLRKGIEAQRIPEDLREVSTKDVLESLGLIDNEGILNNAAILLFGKNPRRFFPSVAFKIGRFGKNEADLMYQDVIEGNIIQMADRVMEILQGKYLVSPVRFEGMQRYETLEIPKEALREILYNAIAHKDYTGSDIQMHVYDDHLEIWNEGELPLGYTEETLMGMHSSKPRNRNIANAMFK
;
A
#
# COMPACT_ATOMS: atom_id res chain seq x y z
N MET A 1 23.73 7.40 6.99
CA MET A 1 22.60 7.08 6.09
C MET A 1 21.69 8.29 6.05
N GLY A 2 21.28 8.76 4.85
CA GLY A 2 20.37 9.89 4.75
C GLY A 2 18.97 9.55 5.28
N ARG A 3 18.20 10.57 5.71
CA ARG A 3 16.80 10.49 6.11
C ARG A 3 15.98 10.10 4.88
N SER A 4 15.07 9.11 4.99
CA SER A 4 14.13 8.77 3.90
C SER A 4 13.08 9.87 3.76
N TRP A 5 12.47 9.99 2.56
CA TRP A 5 11.47 11.03 2.32
C TRP A 5 10.25 10.91 3.25
N ASP A 6 9.84 9.70 3.56
CA ASP A 6 8.72 9.42 4.46
C ASP A 6 9.02 9.74 5.94
N ASP A 7 10.30 9.92 6.30
CA ASP A 7 10.75 10.35 7.62
C ASP A 7 10.91 11.89 7.76
N VAL A 8 10.66 12.64 6.69
CA VAL A 8 10.74 14.10 6.73
C VAL A 8 9.56 14.67 7.52
N PRO A 9 9.82 15.57 8.52
CA PRO A 9 8.77 16.28 9.25
C PRO A 9 7.88 17.10 8.31
N ASN A 10 6.58 17.12 8.59
CA ASN A 10 5.59 17.88 7.83
C ASN A 10 4.88 18.90 8.74
N GLU A 11 5.43 20.10 8.78
CA GLU A 11 4.91 21.21 9.61
C GLU A 11 3.50 21.67 9.22
N ARG A 12 2.98 21.21 8.06
CA ARG A 12 1.63 21.55 7.59
C ARG A 12 0.54 20.66 8.20
N ALA A 13 0.94 19.58 8.86
CA ALA A 13 0.05 18.59 9.44
C ALA A 13 0.10 18.62 10.97
N SER A 14 -0.99 18.24 11.60
CA SER A 14 -1.12 18.09 13.04
C SER A 14 -1.76 16.75 13.40
N ILE A 15 -1.79 16.40 14.67
CA ILE A 15 -2.43 15.19 15.16
C ILE A 15 -3.94 15.15 14.83
N ASP A 16 -4.56 16.30 14.63
CA ASP A 16 -5.96 16.41 14.22
C ASP A 16 -6.20 15.92 12.78
N ASP A 17 -5.18 15.87 11.96
CA ASP A 17 -5.25 15.31 10.60
C ASP A 17 -5.19 13.78 10.59
N ILE A 18 -4.90 13.14 11.73
CA ILE A 18 -4.83 11.67 11.86
C ILE A 18 -6.22 11.07 12.11
N ASP A 19 -6.52 10.01 11.39
CA ASP A 19 -7.73 9.21 11.53
C ASP A 19 -7.54 8.12 12.60
N ARG A 20 -8.17 8.31 13.76
CA ARG A 20 -8.15 7.31 14.83
C ARG A 20 -8.68 5.95 14.36
N LYS A 21 -9.66 5.91 13.46
CA LYS A 21 -10.20 4.65 12.93
C LYS A 21 -9.16 3.88 12.12
N ALA A 22 -8.27 4.57 11.41
CA ALA A 22 -7.17 3.93 10.70
C ALA A 22 -6.14 3.32 11.67
N ILE A 23 -5.86 4.00 12.78
CA ILE A 23 -5.00 3.47 13.85
C ILE A 23 -5.65 2.26 14.53
N ASP A 24 -6.94 2.32 14.89
CA ASP A 24 -7.65 1.20 15.49
C ASP A 24 -7.69 -0.02 14.55
N TYR A 25 -7.86 0.24 13.25
CA TYR A 25 -7.81 -0.81 12.23
C TYR A 25 -6.42 -1.46 12.17
N PHE A 26 -5.36 -0.66 12.14
CA PHE A 26 -3.97 -1.11 12.14
C PHE A 26 -3.65 -1.96 13.38
N LEU A 27 -3.98 -1.47 14.58
CA LEU A 27 -3.76 -2.19 15.83
C LEU A 27 -4.50 -3.52 15.83
N ARG A 28 -5.77 -3.54 15.44
CA ARG A 28 -6.57 -4.76 15.36
C ARG A 28 -5.92 -5.79 14.44
N LYS A 29 -5.52 -5.39 13.22
CA LYS A 29 -4.85 -6.28 12.27
C LYS A 29 -3.51 -6.80 12.76
N GLY A 30 -2.70 -5.95 13.38
CA GLY A 30 -1.42 -6.34 13.96
C GLY A 30 -1.56 -7.30 15.14
N ILE A 31 -2.58 -7.11 15.98
CA ILE A 31 -2.90 -8.01 17.09
C ILE A 31 -3.40 -9.36 16.55
N GLU A 32 -4.34 -9.37 15.60
CA GLU A 32 -4.82 -10.58 14.93
C GLU A 32 -3.68 -11.39 14.29
N ALA A 33 -2.69 -10.70 13.72
CA ALA A 33 -1.48 -11.30 13.14
C ALA A 33 -0.40 -11.66 14.19
N GLN A 34 -0.64 -11.44 15.49
CA GLN A 34 0.32 -11.65 16.59
C GLN A 34 1.64 -10.87 16.44
N ARG A 35 1.61 -9.73 15.78
CA ARG A 35 2.76 -8.83 15.57
C ARG A 35 2.75 -7.62 16.50
N ILE A 36 1.59 -7.29 17.03
CA ILE A 36 1.37 -6.22 18.02
C ILE A 36 0.78 -6.85 19.30
N PRO A 37 1.32 -6.55 20.46
CA PRO A 37 0.77 -7.01 21.76
C PRO A 37 -0.66 -6.51 21.98
N GLU A 38 -1.51 -7.32 22.64
CA GLU A 38 -2.93 -7.01 22.84
C GLU A 38 -3.18 -5.83 23.77
N ASP A 39 -2.27 -5.59 24.73
CA ASP A 39 -2.31 -4.45 25.65
C ASP A 39 -2.18 -3.08 24.98
N LEU A 40 -1.73 -3.06 23.71
CA LEU A 40 -1.66 -1.84 22.91
C LEU A 40 -2.99 -1.46 22.25
N ARG A 41 -4.06 -2.22 22.44
CA ARG A 41 -5.37 -1.98 21.81
C ARG A 41 -5.99 -0.62 22.19
N GLU A 42 -5.81 -0.19 23.44
CA GLU A 42 -6.41 1.03 24.00
C GLU A 42 -5.43 2.20 24.15
N VAL A 43 -4.29 2.11 23.50
CA VAL A 43 -3.24 3.14 23.56
C VAL A 43 -3.68 4.41 22.82
N SER A 44 -3.23 5.57 23.28
CA SER A 44 -3.56 6.84 22.63
C SER A 44 -2.98 6.93 21.21
N THR A 45 -3.61 7.75 20.35
CA THR A 45 -3.09 8.02 19.01
C THR A 45 -1.64 8.46 19.03
N LYS A 46 -1.29 9.35 19.97
CA LYS A 46 0.05 9.90 20.12
C LYS A 46 1.05 8.79 20.45
N ASP A 47 0.74 7.94 21.41
CA ASP A 47 1.66 6.87 21.84
C ASP A 47 1.89 5.85 20.72
N VAL A 48 0.87 5.54 19.91
CA VAL A 48 1.05 4.70 18.72
C VAL A 48 2.00 5.36 17.71
N LEU A 49 1.79 6.64 17.41
CA LEU A 49 2.65 7.37 16.47
C LEU A 49 4.09 7.47 16.99
N GLU A 50 4.30 7.72 18.28
CA GLU A 50 5.61 7.72 18.92
C GLU A 50 6.29 6.34 18.82
N SER A 51 5.57 5.27 19.13
CA SER A 51 6.09 3.89 19.08
C SER A 51 6.50 3.45 17.67
N LEU A 52 5.88 4.03 16.65
CA LEU A 52 6.20 3.81 15.24
C LEU A 52 7.26 4.78 14.69
N GLY A 53 7.70 5.77 15.47
CA GLY A 53 8.63 6.82 15.02
C GLY A 53 8.01 7.76 13.99
N LEU A 54 6.70 8.01 14.07
CA LEU A 54 5.93 8.81 13.10
C LEU A 54 5.66 10.24 13.57
N ILE A 55 6.01 10.56 14.80
CA ILE A 55 5.92 11.87 15.42
C ILE A 55 7.20 12.11 16.22
N ASP A 56 7.70 13.33 16.21
CA ASP A 56 8.87 13.70 16.99
C ASP A 56 8.53 14.20 18.41
N ASN A 57 9.57 14.54 19.18
CA ASN A 57 9.41 15.03 20.57
C ASN A 57 8.68 16.38 20.66
N GLU A 58 8.62 17.14 19.58
CA GLU A 58 7.95 18.43 19.47
C GLU A 58 6.48 18.27 19.04
N GLY A 59 6.07 17.04 18.70
CA GLY A 59 4.72 16.72 18.26
C GLY A 59 4.52 16.92 16.75
N ILE A 60 5.60 17.03 15.97
CA ILE A 60 5.53 17.20 14.51
C ILE A 60 5.47 15.83 13.85
N LEU A 61 4.45 15.63 13.01
CA LEU A 61 4.27 14.41 12.23
C LEU A 61 5.26 14.37 11.06
N ASN A 62 5.73 13.16 10.73
CA ASN A 62 6.45 12.96 9.48
C ASN A 62 5.48 12.60 8.32
N ASN A 63 6.02 12.56 7.09
CA ASN A 63 5.21 12.25 5.90
C ASN A 63 4.56 10.87 5.98
N ALA A 64 5.24 9.87 6.59
CA ALA A 64 4.69 8.53 6.76
C ALA A 64 3.44 8.51 7.64
N ALA A 65 3.39 9.30 8.72
CA ALA A 65 2.22 9.38 9.59
C ALA A 65 0.96 9.77 8.82
N ILE A 66 1.10 10.78 7.96
CA ILE A 66 0.00 11.31 7.15
C ILE A 66 -0.43 10.29 6.09
N LEU A 67 0.53 9.64 5.43
CA LEU A 67 0.24 8.63 4.42
C LEU A 67 -0.43 7.39 5.00
N LEU A 68 0.05 6.91 6.14
CA LEU A 68 -0.46 5.70 6.80
C LEU A 68 -1.83 5.91 7.46
N PHE A 69 -2.01 7.04 8.14
CA PHE A 69 -3.13 7.24 9.06
C PHE A 69 -3.91 8.55 8.85
N GLY A 70 -3.57 9.36 7.85
CA GLY A 70 -4.24 10.63 7.62
C GLY A 70 -5.71 10.48 7.23
N LYS A 71 -6.56 11.41 7.69
CA LYS A 71 -7.98 11.53 7.27
C LYS A 71 -8.10 11.83 5.77
N ASN A 72 -7.19 12.66 5.25
CA ASN A 72 -7.13 13.03 3.85
C ASN A 72 -5.66 13.24 3.41
N PRO A 73 -4.91 12.17 3.13
CA PRO A 73 -3.50 12.28 2.70
C PRO A 73 -3.33 13.09 1.41
N ARG A 74 -4.31 13.09 0.51
CA ARG A 74 -4.24 13.84 -0.76
C ARG A 74 -4.20 15.36 -0.59
N ARG A 75 -4.63 15.89 0.55
CA ARG A 75 -4.45 17.31 0.89
C ARG A 75 -2.97 17.70 0.97
N PHE A 76 -2.12 16.76 1.36
CA PHE A 76 -0.68 16.95 1.55
C PHE A 76 0.11 16.41 0.35
N PHE A 77 -0.33 15.29 -0.20
CA PHE A 77 0.32 14.54 -1.27
C PHE A 77 -0.70 14.17 -2.35
N PRO A 78 -0.83 14.99 -3.42
CA PRO A 78 -1.87 14.79 -4.43
C PRO A 78 -1.85 13.43 -5.12
N SER A 79 -0.67 12.80 -5.19
CA SER A 79 -0.45 11.53 -5.90
C SER A 79 -0.54 10.30 -4.98
N VAL A 80 -1.49 10.31 -4.03
CA VAL A 80 -1.76 9.18 -3.13
C VAL A 80 -3.09 8.53 -3.51
N ALA A 81 -3.05 7.74 -4.57
CA ALA A 81 -4.17 6.92 -4.99
C ALA A 81 -3.68 5.67 -5.73
N PHE A 82 -4.56 4.67 -5.84
CA PHE A 82 -4.42 3.57 -6.78
C PHE A 82 -5.44 3.74 -7.90
N LYS A 83 -4.96 3.64 -9.14
CA LYS A 83 -5.80 3.60 -10.34
C LYS A 83 -5.77 2.19 -10.88
N ILE A 84 -6.89 1.52 -10.92
CA ILE A 84 -7.02 0.16 -11.45
C ILE A 84 -7.83 0.25 -12.73
N GLY A 85 -7.26 -0.19 -13.84
CA GLY A 85 -7.91 -0.27 -15.14
C GLY A 85 -8.04 -1.72 -15.60
N ARG A 86 -9.21 -2.10 -16.13
CA ARG A 86 -9.39 -3.31 -16.91
C ARG A 86 -9.23 -2.96 -18.37
N PHE A 87 -8.32 -3.65 -19.03
CA PHE A 87 -8.02 -3.45 -20.45
C PHE A 87 -8.40 -4.69 -21.24
N GLY A 88 -8.72 -4.49 -22.51
CA GLY A 88 -8.92 -5.55 -23.46
C GLY A 88 -7.59 -6.01 -24.05
N LYS A 89 -7.39 -5.79 -25.36
CA LYS A 89 -6.20 -6.30 -26.06
C LYS A 89 -4.94 -5.46 -25.89
N ASN A 90 -5.06 -4.20 -25.51
CA ASN A 90 -3.94 -3.26 -25.34
C ASN A 90 -4.35 -2.07 -24.47
N GLU A 91 -3.39 -1.22 -24.12
CA GLU A 91 -3.57 -0.03 -23.28
C GLU A 91 -4.57 1.00 -23.78
N ALA A 92 -4.89 1.01 -25.08
CA ALA A 92 -5.89 1.92 -25.64
C ALA A 92 -7.33 1.38 -25.47
N ASP A 93 -7.50 0.12 -25.08
CA ASP A 93 -8.78 -0.56 -24.93
C ASP A 93 -9.19 -0.62 -23.44
N LEU A 94 -9.35 0.53 -22.82
CA LEU A 94 -9.82 0.64 -21.44
C LEU A 94 -11.31 0.33 -21.34
N MET A 95 -11.68 -0.76 -20.69
CA MET A 95 -13.06 -1.18 -20.53
C MET A 95 -13.74 -0.50 -19.35
N TYR A 96 -13.10 -0.46 -18.20
CA TYR A 96 -13.55 0.24 -16.97
C TYR A 96 -12.37 0.47 -16.03
N GLN A 97 -12.55 1.42 -15.10
CA GLN A 97 -11.53 1.76 -14.12
C GLN A 97 -12.13 2.12 -12.76
N ASP A 98 -11.31 2.00 -11.72
CA ASP A 98 -11.58 2.48 -10.37
C ASP A 98 -10.40 3.32 -9.87
N VAL A 99 -10.72 4.31 -9.03
CA VAL A 99 -9.72 5.09 -8.30
C VAL A 99 -9.97 4.88 -6.82
N ILE A 100 -8.97 4.36 -6.11
CA ILE A 100 -9.04 4.09 -4.67
C ILE A 100 -8.19 5.14 -3.97
N GLU A 101 -8.82 5.92 -3.10
CA GLU A 101 -8.23 7.00 -2.33
C GLU A 101 -8.37 6.74 -0.83
N GLY A 102 -7.51 7.37 -0.03
CA GLY A 102 -7.53 7.28 1.42
C GLY A 102 -6.13 7.15 2.01
N ASN A 103 -6.04 6.72 3.26
CA ASN A 103 -4.76 6.37 3.87
C ASN A 103 -4.30 4.97 3.41
N ILE A 104 -2.99 4.77 3.42
CA ILE A 104 -2.37 3.54 2.86
C ILE A 104 -2.89 2.28 3.57
N ILE A 105 -3.08 2.33 4.89
CA ILE A 105 -3.50 1.16 5.69
C ILE A 105 -4.85 0.61 5.22
N GLN A 106 -5.84 1.48 5.03
CA GLN A 106 -7.16 1.07 4.57
C GLN A 106 -7.19 0.84 3.06
N MET A 107 -6.42 1.64 2.32
CA MET A 107 -6.38 1.60 0.86
C MET A 107 -5.79 0.30 0.33
N ALA A 108 -4.73 -0.24 0.96
CA ALA A 108 -4.10 -1.48 0.56
C ALA A 108 -5.08 -2.68 0.60
N ASP A 109 -5.84 -2.81 1.69
CA ASP A 109 -6.84 -3.88 1.80
C ASP A 109 -7.99 -3.68 0.80
N ARG A 110 -8.45 -2.43 0.61
CA ARG A 110 -9.51 -2.13 -0.36
C ARG A 110 -9.08 -2.41 -1.80
N VAL A 111 -7.84 -2.16 -2.17
CA VAL A 111 -7.29 -2.54 -3.48
C VAL A 111 -7.37 -4.06 -3.66
N MET A 112 -6.96 -4.83 -2.65
CA MET A 112 -7.04 -6.30 -2.68
C MET A 112 -8.47 -6.81 -2.83
N GLU A 113 -9.43 -6.23 -2.10
CA GLU A 113 -10.84 -6.58 -2.19
C GLU A 113 -11.41 -6.31 -3.59
N ILE A 114 -11.12 -5.12 -4.15
CA ILE A 114 -11.60 -4.72 -5.48
C ILE A 114 -10.96 -5.60 -6.56
N LEU A 115 -9.65 -5.87 -6.48
CA LEU A 115 -8.98 -6.76 -7.43
C LEU A 115 -9.62 -8.15 -7.44
N GLN A 116 -9.80 -8.75 -6.28
CA GLN A 116 -10.36 -10.10 -6.15
C GLN A 116 -11.85 -10.15 -6.52
N GLY A 117 -12.62 -9.13 -6.15
CA GLY A 117 -14.09 -9.13 -6.34
C GLY A 117 -14.56 -8.64 -7.71
N LYS A 118 -13.72 -7.91 -8.45
CA LYS A 118 -14.15 -7.27 -9.71
C LYS A 118 -13.20 -7.53 -10.89
N TYR A 119 -11.89 -7.47 -10.67
CA TYR A 119 -10.91 -7.50 -11.78
C TYR A 119 -10.35 -8.88 -12.07
N LEU A 120 -10.13 -9.69 -11.03
CA LEU A 120 -9.55 -11.03 -11.13
C LEU A 120 -10.62 -12.14 -11.02
N VAL A 121 -11.87 -11.80 -11.25
CA VAL A 121 -12.95 -12.79 -11.32
C VAL A 121 -12.79 -13.54 -12.62
N SER A 122 -12.26 -14.74 -12.57
CA SER A 122 -12.24 -15.65 -13.72
C SER A 122 -13.67 -15.98 -14.14
N PRO A 123 -13.98 -15.99 -15.46
CA PRO A 123 -15.24 -16.52 -15.93
C PRO A 123 -15.34 -17.98 -15.45
N VAL A 124 -16.49 -18.32 -14.84
CA VAL A 124 -16.76 -19.67 -14.37
C VAL A 124 -16.55 -20.64 -15.54
N ARG A 125 -15.52 -21.47 -15.48
CA ARG A 125 -15.30 -22.56 -16.42
C ARG A 125 -15.94 -23.82 -15.86
N PHE A 126 -16.73 -24.49 -16.68
CA PHE A 126 -17.28 -25.80 -16.37
C PHE A 126 -16.50 -26.86 -17.13
N GLU A 127 -15.86 -27.77 -16.43
CA GLU A 127 -15.36 -29.04 -16.99
C GLU A 127 -16.26 -30.18 -16.47
N GLY A 128 -17.19 -30.58 -17.31
CA GLY A 128 -18.25 -31.50 -16.90
C GLY A 128 -19.21 -30.88 -15.88
N MET A 129 -19.39 -31.52 -14.71
CA MET A 129 -20.23 -31.03 -13.61
C MET A 129 -19.45 -30.26 -12.54
N GLN A 130 -18.15 -30.09 -12.68
CA GLN A 130 -17.32 -29.35 -11.72
C GLN A 130 -17.18 -27.89 -12.14
N ARG A 131 -17.47 -26.98 -11.19
CA ARG A 131 -17.25 -25.53 -11.30
C ARG A 131 -15.86 -25.22 -10.78
N TYR A 132 -15.03 -24.61 -11.60
CA TYR A 132 -13.71 -24.08 -11.23
C TYR A 132 -13.77 -22.56 -11.12
N GLU A 133 -13.59 -22.06 -9.91
CA GLU A 133 -13.29 -20.64 -9.63
C GLU A 133 -11.82 -20.58 -9.19
N THR A 134 -10.93 -20.31 -10.11
CA THR A 134 -9.51 -20.15 -9.80
C THR A 134 -9.13 -18.69 -9.87
N LEU A 135 -8.54 -18.17 -8.79
CA LEU A 135 -7.82 -16.90 -8.84
C LEU A 135 -6.63 -17.11 -9.79
N GLU A 136 -6.52 -16.31 -10.84
CA GLU A 136 -5.42 -16.41 -11.81
C GLU A 136 -4.07 -16.07 -11.17
N ILE A 137 -4.06 -15.22 -10.13
CA ILE A 137 -2.87 -14.81 -9.40
C ILE A 137 -3.00 -15.19 -7.92
N PRO A 138 -2.01 -15.88 -7.32
CA PRO A 138 -2.01 -16.19 -5.90
C PRO A 138 -2.15 -14.91 -5.05
N LYS A 139 -3.01 -14.96 -4.04
CA LYS A 139 -3.31 -13.80 -3.18
C LYS A 139 -2.06 -13.24 -2.50
N GLU A 140 -1.18 -14.14 -2.06
CA GLU A 140 0.07 -13.79 -1.40
C GLU A 140 1.01 -13.04 -2.34
N ALA A 141 1.15 -13.49 -3.59
CA ALA A 141 1.97 -12.83 -4.60
C ALA A 141 1.40 -11.44 -4.93
N LEU A 142 0.07 -11.33 -5.10
CA LEU A 142 -0.59 -10.06 -5.36
C LEU A 142 -0.38 -9.07 -4.21
N ARG A 143 -0.47 -9.54 -2.96
CA ARG A 143 -0.23 -8.73 -1.77
C ARG A 143 1.22 -8.25 -1.70
N GLU A 144 2.17 -9.12 -1.99
CA GLU A 144 3.59 -8.79 -1.97
C GLU A 144 3.94 -7.71 -2.99
N ILE A 145 3.52 -7.84 -4.25
CA ILE A 145 3.78 -6.83 -5.27
C ILE A 145 3.08 -5.51 -4.97
N LEU A 146 1.88 -5.53 -4.39
CA LEU A 146 1.18 -4.33 -3.93
C LEU A 146 1.96 -3.61 -2.82
N TYR A 147 2.45 -4.35 -1.82
CA TYR A 147 3.23 -3.79 -0.72
C TYR A 147 4.57 -3.25 -1.19
N ASN A 148 5.21 -3.93 -2.14
CA ASN A 148 6.44 -3.45 -2.78
C ASN A 148 6.19 -2.15 -3.55
N ALA A 149 5.10 -2.06 -4.31
CA ALA A 149 4.73 -0.83 -5.01
C ALA A 149 4.56 0.34 -4.03
N ILE A 150 3.89 0.14 -2.89
CA ILE A 150 3.71 1.14 -1.84
C ILE A 150 5.05 1.55 -1.18
N ALA A 151 5.87 0.55 -0.80
CA ALA A 151 7.11 0.78 -0.07
C ALA A 151 8.19 1.46 -0.92
N HIS A 152 8.18 1.26 -2.24
CA HIS A 152 9.17 1.78 -3.17
C HIS A 152 8.71 3.00 -3.99
N LYS A 153 7.43 3.39 -3.87
CA LYS A 153 6.88 4.54 -4.59
C LYS A 153 7.59 5.86 -4.25
N ASP A 154 7.81 6.69 -5.26
CA ASP A 154 8.05 8.12 -5.08
C ASP A 154 6.73 8.86 -4.91
N TYR A 155 6.41 9.29 -3.68
CA TYR A 155 5.17 9.99 -3.36
C TYR A 155 5.13 11.45 -3.84
N THR A 156 6.21 11.94 -4.44
CA THR A 156 6.22 13.23 -5.14
C THR A 156 5.81 13.11 -6.61
N GLY A 157 5.80 11.89 -7.13
CA GLY A 157 5.43 11.57 -8.52
C GLY A 157 3.95 11.22 -8.71
N SER A 158 3.66 10.35 -9.69
CA SER A 158 2.29 9.98 -10.09
C SER A 158 1.65 8.92 -9.19
N ASP A 159 0.33 8.71 -9.29
CA ASP A 159 -0.39 7.64 -8.60
C ASP A 159 0.13 6.24 -9.00
N ILE A 160 -0.09 5.23 -8.15
CA ILE A 160 0.14 3.83 -8.52
C ILE A 160 -0.93 3.43 -9.55
N GLN A 161 -0.50 2.80 -10.64
CA GLN A 161 -1.38 2.32 -11.69
C GLN A 161 -1.32 0.79 -11.76
N MET A 162 -2.48 0.17 -11.92
CA MET A 162 -2.63 -1.26 -12.06
C MET A 162 -3.44 -1.51 -13.33
N HIS A 163 -2.83 -2.22 -14.28
CA HIS A 163 -3.45 -2.60 -15.55
C HIS A 163 -3.75 -4.09 -15.51
N VAL A 164 -5.01 -4.44 -15.61
CA VAL A 164 -5.46 -5.84 -15.58
C VAL A 164 -5.93 -6.25 -16.98
N TYR A 165 -5.28 -7.25 -17.54
CA TYR A 165 -5.58 -7.88 -18.83
C TYR A 165 -6.19 -9.27 -18.62
N ASP A 166 -6.46 -9.98 -19.69
CA ASP A 166 -7.01 -11.34 -19.63
C ASP A 166 -6.01 -12.36 -19.11
N ASP A 167 -4.73 -12.16 -19.38
CA ASP A 167 -3.63 -13.10 -19.18
C ASP A 167 -2.54 -12.60 -18.20
N HIS A 168 -2.55 -11.30 -17.85
CA HIS A 168 -1.55 -10.74 -16.94
C HIS A 168 -2.07 -9.49 -16.18
N LEU A 169 -1.29 -9.07 -15.19
CA LEU A 169 -1.49 -7.85 -14.43
C LEU A 169 -0.16 -7.10 -14.37
N GLU A 170 -0.21 -5.81 -14.64
CA GLU A 170 0.92 -4.89 -14.49
C GLU A 170 0.67 -3.93 -13.34
N ILE A 171 1.70 -3.68 -12.53
CA ILE A 171 1.71 -2.62 -11.52
C ILE A 171 2.83 -1.66 -11.84
N TRP A 172 2.46 -0.41 -12.00
CA TRP A 172 3.40 0.66 -12.26
C TRP A 172 3.35 1.71 -11.14
N ASN A 173 4.51 2.10 -10.64
CA ASN A 173 4.67 3.24 -9.75
C ASN A 173 5.96 3.99 -10.07
N GLU A 174 5.94 5.28 -9.89
CA GLU A 174 7.12 6.11 -10.02
C GLU A 174 8.10 5.83 -8.89
N GLY A 175 9.38 5.72 -9.23
CA GLY A 175 10.45 5.41 -8.30
C GLY A 175 11.70 4.92 -9.04
N GLU A 176 12.80 4.81 -8.32
CA GLU A 176 14.06 4.29 -8.85
C GLU A 176 14.50 3.07 -8.05
N LEU A 177 15.16 2.15 -8.71
CA LEU A 177 15.82 1.03 -8.04
C LEU A 177 16.93 1.55 -7.10
N PRO A 178 17.12 0.93 -5.93
CA PRO A 178 18.23 1.28 -5.05
C PRO A 178 19.57 1.16 -5.77
N LEU A 179 20.51 2.03 -5.43
CA LEU A 179 21.84 2.02 -6.03
C LEU A 179 22.48 0.63 -5.95
N GLY A 180 22.94 0.12 -7.09
CA GLY A 180 23.55 -1.19 -7.24
C GLY A 180 22.56 -2.35 -7.45
N TYR A 181 21.25 -2.06 -7.62
CA TYR A 181 20.24 -3.04 -7.99
C TYR A 181 19.99 -2.95 -9.50
N THR A 182 19.85 -4.12 -10.13
CA THR A 182 19.46 -4.30 -11.53
C THR A 182 18.31 -5.28 -11.58
N GLU A 183 17.66 -5.41 -12.72
CA GLU A 183 16.61 -6.44 -12.94
C GLU A 183 17.14 -7.85 -12.62
N GLU A 184 18.38 -8.16 -13.00
CA GLU A 184 19.01 -9.45 -12.70
C GLU A 184 19.18 -9.67 -11.18
N THR A 185 19.58 -8.63 -10.43
CA THR A 185 19.74 -8.76 -8.97
C THR A 185 18.41 -8.92 -8.25
N LEU A 186 17.31 -8.37 -8.80
CA LEU A 186 15.97 -8.53 -8.25
C LEU A 186 15.40 -9.94 -8.47
N MET A 187 15.84 -10.65 -9.51
CA MET A 187 15.47 -12.05 -9.75
C MET A 187 16.13 -13.03 -8.78
N GLY A 188 17.19 -12.60 -8.10
CA GLY A 188 17.95 -13.41 -7.14
C GLY A 188 17.63 -13.07 -5.68
N MET A 189 18.37 -13.71 -4.75
CA MET A 189 18.32 -13.34 -3.34
C MET A 189 18.93 -11.95 -3.14
N HIS A 190 18.12 -11.00 -2.68
CA HIS A 190 18.56 -9.64 -2.39
C HIS A 190 17.97 -9.12 -1.07
N SER A 191 18.65 -8.16 -0.45
CA SER A 191 18.12 -7.50 0.75
C SER A 191 17.06 -6.47 0.35
N SER A 192 15.95 -6.41 1.10
CA SER A 192 14.97 -5.35 0.92
C SER A 192 15.55 -4.00 1.34
N LYS A 193 15.49 -3.00 0.46
CA LYS A 193 15.90 -1.61 0.73
C LYS A 193 14.75 -0.67 0.35
N PRO A 194 13.69 -0.61 1.16
CA PRO A 194 12.54 0.21 0.83
C PRO A 194 12.91 1.70 0.77
N ARG A 195 12.37 2.40 -0.22
CA ARG A 195 12.49 3.86 -0.35
C ARG A 195 11.83 4.56 0.83
N ASN A 196 10.65 4.06 1.25
CA ASN A 196 9.85 4.58 2.35
C ASN A 196 9.91 3.61 3.54
N ARG A 197 10.93 3.78 4.38
CA ARG A 197 11.24 2.84 5.47
C ARG A 197 10.19 2.80 6.55
N ASN A 198 9.64 3.95 6.95
CA ASN A 198 8.61 4.01 7.99
C ASN A 198 7.31 3.38 7.53
N ILE A 199 6.92 3.62 6.27
CA ILE A 199 5.77 2.96 5.64
C ILE A 199 5.97 1.45 5.61
N ALA A 200 7.11 0.98 5.09
CA ALA A 200 7.43 -0.44 5.04
C ALA A 200 7.38 -1.08 6.43
N ASN A 201 8.03 -0.47 7.43
CA ASN A 201 8.05 -0.97 8.81
C ASN A 201 6.64 -1.08 9.42
N ALA A 202 5.77 -0.11 9.17
CA ALA A 202 4.39 -0.16 9.63
C ALA A 202 3.60 -1.28 8.95
N MET A 203 3.73 -1.44 7.64
CA MET A 203 2.99 -2.47 6.87
C MET A 203 3.42 -3.90 7.18
N PHE A 204 4.62 -4.10 7.75
CA PHE A 204 5.09 -5.42 8.19
C PHE A 204 4.66 -5.78 9.63
N LYS A 205 4.04 -4.86 10.35
CA LYS A 205 3.44 -5.11 11.68
C LYS A 205 1.98 -5.53 11.56
#